data_f92163fa368a2b1d93018c1b1cf52af9
#
_entry.id   f92163fa368a2b1d93018c1b1cf52af9
#
_cell.length_a   1.000
_cell.length_b   1.000
_cell.length_c   1.000
_cell.angle_alpha   90.00
_cell.angle_beta   90.00
_cell.angle_gamma   90.00
#
_symmetry.space_group_name_H-M   'P 1'
#
loop_
_entity.id
_entity.type
_entity.pdbx_description
1 polymer ?
#
loop_
_entity_poly.entity_id
_entity_poly.type
_entity_poly.pdbx_seq_one_letter_code
_entity_poly.pdbx_strand_id
1 'polypeptide(L)'
;MSIKPIKTWSYPGALLDALVDTRRAVADVALPIPVEGADEGRALVAQTLDQLDHHLIPRVSEEASPAIVVVAGSTGSGKSTVVNALLGEQLTAAGVLRPTTRVPHLFHHPLDTQVLTGVERRATVAATEAVPRGLAIVDSPDLDSIRGDNREIARELLDAADLWIFVTTAARYGDAVPWEALRSGAERGASIAIVLNRVTMDVAAQVRSELVSRLHDEGLEMLPLFVIPEDTAARGEVPPDVVGGLGRWLDSVAAASAATIVERTLHGSAEALKEWLERLAEHMDDQASVAKEVRAVVRRRAAQAESDGGETWYEGVATGALETRWRQATSEGGALFRLRNSLWVKRRVAREARDDALRAIESDVIAAVEATLTYAASVAAEGMVADLAVGGEGPGTWLAAQRDPRDAREHRERTAADATRAWLGRCDELAMALPLSKRAIEVVGETGLRATLASAALGVGSAHEALALLAGPHVDASLATAREELSAARRYAINREALEVLAPTDVASLMPDASAKVRLRRAELRGLL
;
A
#
# COMPACT_ATOMS: atom_id res chain seq x y z
N MET A 1 -37.15 26.02 -19.08
CA MET A 1 -35.95 25.44 -19.77
C MET A 1 -34.92 25.15 -18.67
N SER A 2 -34.79 23.89 -18.31
CA SER A 2 -33.83 23.48 -17.29
C SER A 2 -32.44 23.45 -17.94
N ILE A 3 -31.54 24.29 -17.47
CA ILE A 3 -30.15 24.32 -17.93
C ILE A 3 -29.53 23.02 -17.36
N LYS A 4 -29.24 22.05 -18.23
CA LYS A 4 -28.42 20.89 -17.86
C LYS A 4 -27.08 21.44 -17.37
N PRO A 5 -26.55 20.95 -16.23
CA PRO A 5 -25.21 21.34 -15.80
C PRO A 5 -24.22 20.96 -16.90
N ILE A 6 -23.38 21.90 -17.28
CA ILE A 6 -22.26 21.68 -18.18
C ILE A 6 -21.40 20.58 -17.53
N LYS A 7 -21.31 19.42 -18.17
CA LYS A 7 -20.36 18.37 -17.75
C LYS A 7 -18.98 19.04 -17.71
N THR A 8 -18.39 19.13 -16.54
CA THR A 8 -16.98 19.49 -16.38
C THR A 8 -16.19 18.36 -17.04
N TRP A 9 -15.66 18.60 -18.21
CA TRP A 9 -14.82 17.66 -18.93
C TRP A 9 -13.54 17.44 -18.13
N SER A 10 -13.31 16.20 -17.73
CA SER A 10 -12.09 15.84 -17.04
C SER A 10 -10.95 15.73 -18.04
N TYR A 11 -9.83 16.36 -17.71
CA TYR A 11 -8.62 16.31 -18.52
C TYR A 11 -8.12 14.84 -18.67
N PRO A 12 -7.61 14.42 -19.87
CA PRO A 12 -7.13 13.05 -20.11
C PRO A 12 -6.11 12.55 -19.09
N GLY A 13 -5.25 13.41 -18.56
CA GLY A 13 -4.31 13.06 -17.50
C GLY A 13 -4.98 12.65 -16.19
N ALA A 14 -6.12 13.24 -15.81
CA ALA A 14 -6.85 12.80 -14.62
C ALA A 14 -7.44 11.39 -14.80
N LEU A 15 -7.89 11.07 -16.03
CA LEU A 15 -8.34 9.75 -16.38
C LEU A 15 -7.18 8.75 -16.40
N LEU A 16 -6.03 9.13 -16.96
CA LEU A 16 -4.82 8.29 -16.93
C LEU A 16 -4.42 7.95 -15.50
N ASP A 17 -4.38 8.94 -14.61
CA ASP A 17 -4.08 8.73 -13.19
C ASP A 17 -5.08 7.76 -12.55
N ALA A 18 -6.38 7.93 -12.79
CA ALA A 18 -7.42 7.05 -12.28
C ALA A 18 -7.30 5.62 -12.81
N LEU A 19 -6.94 5.43 -14.10
CA LEU A 19 -6.69 4.11 -14.68
C LEU A 19 -5.45 3.44 -14.08
N VAL A 20 -4.36 4.18 -13.90
CA VAL A 20 -3.12 3.68 -13.27
C VAL A 20 -3.37 3.29 -11.82
N ASP A 21 -4.11 4.10 -11.07
CA ASP A 21 -4.47 3.80 -9.69
C ASP A 21 -5.45 2.61 -9.61
N THR A 22 -6.37 2.49 -10.55
CA THR A 22 -7.25 1.32 -10.69
C THR A 22 -6.43 0.05 -10.95
N ARG A 23 -5.48 0.13 -11.86
CA ARG A 23 -4.56 -0.98 -12.16
C ARG A 23 -3.81 -1.47 -10.92
N ARG A 24 -3.30 -0.53 -10.11
CA ARG A 24 -2.63 -0.86 -8.83
C ARG A 24 -3.60 -1.52 -7.85
N ALA A 25 -4.81 -0.96 -7.71
CA ALA A 25 -5.82 -1.52 -6.81
C ALA A 25 -6.21 -2.95 -7.20
N VAL A 26 -6.36 -3.23 -8.49
CA VAL A 26 -6.69 -4.56 -9.02
C VAL A 26 -5.52 -5.53 -8.89
N ALA A 27 -4.27 -5.08 -9.09
CA ALA A 27 -3.07 -5.91 -8.92
C ALA A 27 -2.85 -6.39 -7.47
N ASP A 28 -3.35 -5.61 -6.50
CA ASP A 28 -3.29 -5.97 -5.07
C ASP A 28 -4.39 -6.98 -4.67
N VAL A 29 -5.35 -7.30 -5.56
CA VAL A 29 -6.44 -8.23 -5.27
C VAL A 29 -5.92 -9.66 -5.27
N ALA A 30 -6.08 -10.33 -4.14
CA ALA A 30 -5.85 -11.75 -4.00
C ALA A 30 -7.15 -12.46 -3.57
N LEU A 31 -7.49 -13.54 -4.24
CA LEU A 31 -8.67 -14.37 -3.96
C LEU A 31 -8.20 -15.80 -3.62
N PRO A 32 -7.53 -15.99 -2.46
CA PRO A 32 -6.82 -17.23 -2.15
C PRO A 32 -7.72 -18.38 -1.71
N ILE A 33 -8.90 -18.09 -1.12
CA ILE A 33 -9.77 -19.12 -0.54
C ILE A 33 -10.57 -19.79 -1.69
N PRO A 34 -10.58 -21.13 -1.78
CA PRO A 34 -11.36 -21.85 -2.78
C PRO A 34 -12.84 -21.85 -2.36
N VAL A 35 -13.57 -20.86 -2.80
CA VAL A 35 -15.02 -20.72 -2.67
C VAL A 35 -15.67 -20.70 -4.04
N GLU A 36 -16.97 -20.92 -4.11
CA GLU A 36 -17.73 -20.80 -5.37
C GLU A 36 -17.47 -19.42 -6.02
N GLY A 37 -17.18 -19.40 -7.31
CA GLY A 37 -16.84 -18.18 -8.05
C GLY A 37 -15.40 -17.67 -7.87
N ALA A 38 -14.54 -18.28 -7.04
CA ALA A 38 -13.17 -17.81 -6.85
C ALA A 38 -12.31 -17.87 -8.11
N ASP A 39 -12.48 -18.90 -8.94
CA ASP A 39 -11.78 -19.03 -10.24
C ASP A 39 -12.25 -17.96 -11.23
N GLU A 40 -13.54 -17.67 -11.25
CA GLU A 40 -14.12 -16.59 -12.04
C GLU A 40 -13.58 -15.24 -11.59
N GLY A 41 -13.49 -15.00 -10.28
CA GLY A 41 -12.89 -13.80 -9.72
C GLY A 41 -11.42 -13.64 -10.12
N ARG A 42 -10.62 -14.71 -10.06
CA ARG A 42 -9.22 -14.71 -10.50
C ARG A 42 -9.08 -14.44 -12.01
N ALA A 43 -9.93 -15.03 -12.81
CA ALA A 43 -9.98 -14.76 -14.25
C ALA A 43 -10.35 -13.30 -14.52
N LEU A 44 -11.29 -12.74 -13.76
CA LEU A 44 -11.70 -11.35 -13.86
C LEU A 44 -10.58 -10.36 -13.47
N VAL A 45 -9.77 -10.68 -12.46
CA VAL A 45 -8.55 -9.91 -12.14
C VAL A 45 -7.61 -9.86 -13.34
N ALA A 46 -7.28 -11.04 -13.90
CA ALA A 46 -6.40 -11.14 -15.05
C ALA A 46 -6.95 -10.39 -16.28
N GLN A 47 -8.23 -10.54 -16.59
CA GLN A 47 -8.90 -9.83 -17.67
C GLN A 47 -8.90 -8.32 -17.48
N THR A 48 -9.13 -7.86 -16.25
CA THR A 48 -9.14 -6.42 -15.91
C THR A 48 -7.74 -5.82 -16.07
N LEU A 49 -6.71 -6.52 -15.61
CA LEU A 49 -5.32 -6.08 -15.76
C LEU A 49 -4.90 -6.06 -17.24
N ASP A 50 -5.24 -7.08 -18.01
CA ASP A 50 -4.95 -7.13 -19.45
C ASP A 50 -5.60 -5.95 -20.20
N GLN A 51 -6.86 -5.66 -19.90
CA GLN A 51 -7.58 -4.51 -20.48
C GLN A 51 -6.93 -3.17 -20.11
N LEU A 52 -6.49 -3.02 -18.86
CA LEU A 52 -5.80 -1.81 -18.40
C LEU A 52 -4.42 -1.66 -19.02
N ASP A 53 -3.59 -2.72 -19.00
CA ASP A 53 -2.19 -2.68 -19.41
C ASP A 53 -1.98 -2.61 -20.92
N HIS A 54 -2.82 -3.30 -21.70
CA HIS A 54 -2.62 -3.43 -23.15
C HIS A 54 -3.59 -2.59 -23.98
N HIS A 55 -4.69 -2.10 -23.40
CA HIS A 55 -5.70 -1.36 -24.14
C HIS A 55 -5.96 0.06 -23.64
N LEU A 56 -6.33 0.24 -22.37
CA LEU A 56 -6.81 1.54 -21.89
C LEU A 56 -5.68 2.50 -21.56
N ILE A 57 -4.70 2.08 -20.72
CA ILE A 57 -3.60 2.95 -20.28
C ILE A 57 -2.73 3.41 -21.46
N PRO A 58 -2.25 2.53 -22.37
CA PRO A 58 -1.46 2.97 -23.51
C PRO A 58 -2.19 3.98 -24.37
N ARG A 59 -3.46 3.72 -24.69
CA ARG A 59 -4.26 4.58 -25.57
C ARG A 59 -4.54 5.94 -24.95
N VAL A 60 -4.92 5.98 -23.67
CA VAL A 60 -5.13 7.25 -22.96
C VAL A 60 -3.80 7.99 -22.75
N SER A 61 -2.68 7.28 -22.57
CA SER A 61 -1.35 7.87 -22.42
C SER A 61 -0.88 8.55 -23.70
N GLU A 62 -1.08 7.93 -24.86
CA GLU A 62 -0.74 8.53 -26.17
C GLU A 62 -1.55 9.81 -26.41
N GLU A 63 -2.82 9.81 -26.02
CA GLU A 63 -3.74 10.93 -26.22
C GLU A 63 -3.69 11.95 -25.06
N ALA A 64 -3.12 11.62 -23.91
CA ALA A 64 -2.98 12.50 -22.74
C ALA A 64 -1.72 13.37 -22.79
N SER A 65 -0.91 13.30 -23.85
CA SER A 65 0.22 14.21 -24.02
C SER A 65 -0.27 15.65 -23.98
N PRO A 66 0.38 16.54 -23.19
CA PRO A 66 -0.01 17.94 -23.14
C PRO A 66 0.10 18.58 -24.53
N ALA A 67 -0.91 19.37 -24.89
CA ALA A 67 -0.85 20.14 -26.13
C ALA A 67 0.30 21.16 -26.04
N ILE A 68 1.18 21.13 -27.03
CA ILE A 68 2.37 21.99 -27.08
C ILE A 68 1.95 23.37 -27.60
N VAL A 69 2.04 24.37 -26.74
CA VAL A 69 1.76 25.79 -27.05
C VAL A 69 3.08 26.53 -27.27
N VAL A 70 3.41 26.92 -28.49
CA VAL A 70 4.62 27.69 -28.77
C VAL A 70 4.32 29.16 -28.87
N VAL A 71 4.98 29.97 -28.03
CA VAL A 71 4.94 31.43 -28.09
C VAL A 71 6.06 31.90 -28.98
N ALA A 72 5.71 32.35 -30.20
CA ALA A 72 6.64 32.73 -31.26
C ALA A 72 6.47 34.21 -31.68
N GLY A 73 7.46 34.73 -32.35
CA GLY A 73 7.44 36.10 -32.88
C GLY A 73 8.82 36.70 -33.04
N SER A 74 8.89 37.93 -33.61
CA SER A 74 10.14 38.65 -33.86
C SER A 74 10.89 39.02 -32.59
N THR A 75 12.18 39.36 -32.75
CA THR A 75 13.04 39.86 -31.68
C THR A 75 12.41 41.09 -31.01
N GLY A 76 12.24 41.05 -29.71
CA GLY A 76 11.71 42.15 -28.90
C GLY A 76 10.20 42.36 -29.01
N SER A 77 9.44 41.43 -29.57
CA SER A 77 7.97 41.49 -29.57
C SER A 77 7.36 41.29 -28.17
N GLY A 78 8.13 40.76 -27.18
CA GLY A 78 7.68 40.59 -25.82
C GLY A 78 7.14 39.18 -25.52
N LYS A 79 7.61 38.15 -26.22
CA LYS A 79 7.23 36.72 -26.01
C LYS A 79 7.32 36.30 -24.56
N SER A 80 8.52 36.41 -23.97
CA SER A 80 8.76 36.03 -22.54
C SER A 80 7.87 36.84 -21.56
N THR A 81 7.56 38.11 -21.90
CA THR A 81 6.63 38.92 -21.09
C THR A 81 5.19 38.36 -21.16
N VAL A 82 4.75 37.92 -22.34
CA VAL A 82 3.44 37.29 -22.52
C VAL A 82 3.37 35.96 -21.82
N VAL A 83 4.44 35.15 -21.90
CA VAL A 83 4.54 33.88 -21.17
C VAL A 83 4.44 34.08 -19.65
N ASN A 84 5.24 35.00 -19.09
CA ASN A 84 5.19 35.31 -17.65
C ASN A 84 3.79 35.83 -17.23
N ALA A 85 3.13 36.63 -18.06
CA ALA A 85 1.78 37.12 -17.79
C ALA A 85 0.72 36.01 -17.81
N LEU A 86 0.83 35.05 -18.74
CA LEU A 86 -0.05 33.86 -18.79
C LEU A 86 0.13 32.98 -17.59
N LEU A 87 1.37 32.82 -17.12
CA LEU A 87 1.69 32.00 -15.97
C LEU A 87 1.44 32.70 -14.63
N GLY A 88 1.29 34.06 -14.66
CA GLY A 88 1.15 34.86 -13.44
C GLY A 88 2.43 34.92 -12.59
N GLU A 89 3.56 34.42 -13.10
CA GLU A 89 4.86 34.33 -12.43
C GLU A 89 6.00 34.71 -13.37
N GLN A 90 7.10 35.25 -12.81
CA GLN A 90 8.28 35.61 -13.62
C GLN A 90 9.24 34.41 -13.73
N LEU A 91 8.93 33.47 -14.63
CA LEU A 91 9.69 32.24 -14.86
C LEU A 91 10.71 32.35 -15.99
N THR A 92 10.53 33.31 -16.92
CA THR A 92 11.50 33.58 -17.97
C THR A 92 12.12 34.98 -17.82
N ALA A 93 13.38 35.10 -18.25
CA ALA A 93 14.08 36.38 -18.22
C ALA A 93 13.47 37.36 -19.26
N ALA A 94 12.62 38.27 -18.80
CA ALA A 94 12.15 39.39 -19.59
C ALA A 94 13.10 40.57 -19.38
N GLY A 95 13.83 41.00 -20.41
CA GLY A 95 14.84 42.09 -20.28
C GLY A 95 15.00 42.96 -21.51
N VAL A 96 15.62 44.14 -21.31
CA VAL A 96 15.90 45.12 -22.36
C VAL A 96 17.15 44.76 -23.18
N LEU A 97 18.06 43.92 -22.63
CA LEU A 97 19.29 43.46 -23.31
C LEU A 97 18.98 42.26 -24.22
N ARG A 98 19.24 42.39 -25.50
CA ARG A 98 18.90 41.44 -26.58
C ARG A 98 20.09 40.60 -27.04
N PRO A 99 19.94 39.29 -27.43
CA PRO A 99 18.75 38.43 -27.33
C PRO A 99 18.56 37.89 -25.93
N THR A 100 17.32 37.88 -25.41
CA THR A 100 16.98 37.42 -24.05
C THR A 100 16.86 35.89 -23.94
N THR A 101 16.25 35.26 -24.92
CA THR A 101 16.03 33.77 -24.90
C THR A 101 16.95 33.13 -25.93
N ARG A 102 17.97 32.40 -25.44
CA ARG A 102 18.92 31.64 -26.29
C ARG A 102 18.59 30.16 -26.33
N VAL A 103 17.97 29.63 -25.26
CA VAL A 103 17.52 28.26 -25.13
C VAL A 103 16.02 28.31 -24.87
N PRO A 104 15.23 27.52 -25.58
CA PRO A 104 13.78 27.44 -25.31
C PRO A 104 13.51 27.05 -23.85
N HIS A 105 12.45 27.60 -23.27
CA HIS A 105 11.95 27.22 -21.97
C HIS A 105 10.58 26.58 -22.12
N LEU A 106 10.42 25.34 -21.61
CA LEU A 106 9.18 24.61 -21.60
C LEU A 106 8.62 24.55 -20.17
N PHE A 107 7.40 25.01 -20.00
CA PHE A 107 6.66 25.01 -18.75
C PHE A 107 5.50 24.02 -18.85
N HIS A 108 5.34 23.17 -17.84
CA HIS A 108 4.26 22.19 -17.78
C HIS A 108 3.72 22.02 -16.37
N HIS A 109 2.53 21.46 -16.22
CA HIS A 109 2.01 21.10 -14.92
C HIS A 109 2.80 19.92 -14.31
N PRO A 110 3.10 19.90 -12.98
CA PRO A 110 3.90 18.83 -12.35
C PRO A 110 3.36 17.41 -12.61
N LEU A 111 2.05 17.25 -12.67
CA LEU A 111 1.40 15.96 -12.93
C LEU A 111 1.53 15.47 -14.38
N ASP A 112 1.96 16.32 -15.31
CA ASP A 112 2.11 15.96 -16.72
C ASP A 112 3.56 15.57 -17.09
N THR A 113 4.47 15.55 -16.12
CA THR A 113 5.91 15.24 -16.33
C THR A 113 6.15 13.90 -17.04
N GLN A 114 5.34 12.89 -16.74
CA GLN A 114 5.53 11.53 -17.27
C GLN A 114 4.99 11.35 -18.70
N VAL A 115 4.15 12.28 -19.17
CA VAL A 115 3.50 12.21 -20.48
C VAL A 115 4.04 13.23 -21.49
N LEU A 116 5.09 13.98 -21.11
CA LEU A 116 5.81 14.85 -22.04
C LEU A 116 6.66 14.01 -23.00
N THR A 117 6.51 14.22 -24.30
CA THR A 117 7.25 13.49 -25.32
C THR A 117 7.86 14.39 -26.37
N GLY A 118 9.18 14.32 -26.55
CA GLY A 118 9.91 14.84 -27.72
C GLY A 118 10.45 16.27 -27.60
N VAL A 119 9.65 17.24 -27.21
CA VAL A 119 10.02 18.67 -27.16
C VAL A 119 10.97 18.98 -26.00
N GLU A 120 10.87 18.24 -24.91
CA GLU A 120 11.71 18.38 -23.71
C GLU A 120 13.22 18.19 -24.00
N ARG A 121 13.58 17.51 -25.07
CA ARG A 121 15.00 17.27 -25.42
C ARG A 121 15.74 18.51 -25.89
N ARG A 122 15.03 19.58 -26.29
CA ARG A 122 15.58 20.79 -26.88
C ARG A 122 15.30 22.03 -26.07
N ALA A 123 14.60 21.92 -24.94
CA ALA A 123 14.21 23.01 -24.07
C ALA A 123 14.69 22.82 -22.65
N THR A 124 14.89 23.90 -21.91
CA THR A 124 14.99 23.85 -20.46
C THR A 124 13.59 23.63 -19.89
N VAL A 125 13.38 22.53 -19.18
CA VAL A 125 12.06 22.12 -18.68
C VAL A 125 11.88 22.59 -17.24
N ALA A 126 10.73 23.16 -16.92
CA ALA A 126 10.33 23.57 -15.57
C ALA A 126 8.87 23.19 -15.32
N ALA A 127 8.63 22.52 -14.17
CA ALA A 127 7.28 22.19 -13.72
C ALA A 127 6.73 23.32 -12.83
N THR A 128 5.49 23.77 -13.11
CA THR A 128 4.78 24.77 -12.31
C THR A 128 3.27 24.53 -12.33
N GLU A 129 2.59 24.73 -11.20
CA GLU A 129 1.13 24.67 -11.09
C GLU A 129 0.42 25.82 -11.83
N ALA A 130 1.17 26.84 -12.25
CA ALA A 130 0.64 27.95 -13.04
C ALA A 130 0.24 27.55 -14.46
N VAL A 131 0.77 26.45 -14.99
CA VAL A 131 0.34 25.87 -16.27
C VAL A 131 -0.85 24.94 -16.01
N PRO A 132 -1.99 25.14 -16.70
CA PRO A 132 -3.10 24.19 -16.62
C PRO A 132 -2.67 22.79 -17.07
N ARG A 133 -3.24 21.75 -16.44
CA ARG A 133 -3.04 20.37 -16.92
C ARG A 133 -3.45 20.24 -18.39
N GLY A 134 -2.65 19.51 -19.17
CA GLY A 134 -2.91 19.31 -20.58
C GLY A 134 -2.31 20.35 -21.49
N LEU A 135 -1.58 21.28 -20.96
CA LEU A 135 -0.82 22.24 -21.73
C LEU A 135 0.67 22.16 -21.36
N ALA A 136 1.51 22.39 -22.36
CA ALA A 136 2.92 22.69 -22.19
C ALA A 136 3.26 23.96 -22.97
N ILE A 137 3.68 25.01 -22.27
CA ILE A 137 3.94 26.31 -22.85
C ILE A 137 5.44 26.49 -23.14
N VAL A 138 5.79 26.79 -24.37
CA VAL A 138 7.17 26.98 -24.80
C VAL A 138 7.44 28.44 -25.13
N ASP A 139 8.36 29.07 -24.38
CA ASP A 139 8.96 30.36 -24.75
C ASP A 139 10.07 30.12 -25.78
N SER A 140 9.81 30.46 -27.05
CA SER A 140 10.71 30.14 -28.14
C SER A 140 11.74 31.26 -28.40
N PRO A 141 12.91 30.89 -29.00
CA PRO A 141 13.81 31.90 -29.57
C PRO A 141 13.16 32.75 -30.67
N ASP A 142 13.82 33.83 -31.01
CA ASP A 142 13.33 34.78 -32.02
C ASP A 142 13.33 34.19 -33.44
N LEU A 143 12.21 34.32 -34.17
CA LEU A 143 12.05 33.86 -35.56
C LEU A 143 12.97 34.57 -36.56
N ASP A 144 13.30 35.84 -36.28
CA ASP A 144 14.16 36.71 -37.10
C ASP A 144 15.59 36.80 -36.54
N SER A 145 16.02 35.84 -35.72
CA SER A 145 17.38 35.83 -35.15
C SER A 145 18.44 35.82 -36.23
N ILE A 146 19.49 36.63 -36.04
CA ILE A 146 20.66 36.68 -36.93
C ILE A 146 21.43 35.35 -36.90
N ARG A 147 21.31 34.58 -35.80
CA ARG A 147 21.92 33.25 -35.64
C ARG A 147 21.06 32.19 -36.31
N GLY A 148 21.65 31.47 -37.29
CA GLY A 148 20.99 30.39 -38.03
C GLY A 148 20.38 29.32 -37.10
N ASP A 149 21.14 28.89 -36.09
CA ASP A 149 20.73 27.84 -35.13
C ASP A 149 19.44 28.20 -34.38
N ASN A 150 19.27 29.46 -33.95
CA ASN A 150 18.05 29.87 -33.22
C ASN A 150 16.81 29.88 -34.13
N ARG A 151 16.96 30.19 -35.42
CA ARG A 151 15.86 30.16 -36.40
C ARG A 151 15.43 28.74 -36.70
N GLU A 152 16.39 27.81 -36.78
CA GLU A 152 16.13 26.40 -37.00
C GLU A 152 15.38 25.81 -35.81
N ILE A 153 15.85 26.06 -34.57
CA ILE A 153 15.18 25.63 -33.34
C ILE A 153 13.75 26.22 -33.26
N ALA A 154 13.57 27.51 -33.58
CA ALA A 154 12.24 28.11 -33.54
C ALA A 154 11.28 27.48 -34.57
N ARG A 155 11.77 27.14 -35.78
CA ARG A 155 10.96 26.41 -36.78
C ARG A 155 10.60 25.02 -36.35
N GLU A 156 11.56 24.26 -35.84
CA GLU A 156 11.31 22.90 -35.34
C GLU A 156 10.30 22.87 -34.16
N LEU A 157 10.37 23.86 -33.27
CA LEU A 157 9.37 24.01 -32.20
C LEU A 157 7.99 24.30 -32.75
N LEU A 158 7.89 25.17 -33.76
CA LEU A 158 6.62 25.46 -34.43
C LEU A 158 6.09 24.25 -35.19
N ASP A 159 6.96 23.44 -35.79
CA ASP A 159 6.54 22.21 -36.47
C ASP A 159 6.01 21.13 -35.51
N ALA A 160 6.49 21.12 -34.26
CA ALA A 160 6.06 20.24 -33.22
C ALA A 160 4.87 20.77 -32.38
N ALA A 161 4.43 22.01 -32.59
CA ALA A 161 3.41 22.69 -31.80
C ALA A 161 1.99 22.37 -32.27
N ASP A 162 1.10 22.11 -31.30
CA ASP A 162 -0.34 21.98 -31.53
C ASP A 162 -1.03 23.34 -31.61
N LEU A 163 -0.52 24.33 -30.85
CA LEU A 163 -1.04 25.68 -30.78
C LEU A 163 0.10 26.68 -30.89
N TRP A 164 -0.18 27.78 -31.61
CA TRP A 164 0.75 28.89 -31.73
C TRP A 164 0.17 30.16 -31.12
N ILE A 165 0.96 30.85 -30.29
CA ILE A 165 0.71 32.23 -29.89
C ILE A 165 1.73 33.10 -30.60
N PHE A 166 1.30 33.77 -31.63
CA PHE A 166 2.15 34.62 -32.43
C PHE A 166 2.16 36.06 -31.89
N VAL A 167 3.28 36.51 -31.31
CA VAL A 167 3.42 37.81 -30.68
C VAL A 167 4.09 38.78 -31.64
N THR A 168 3.40 39.88 -31.98
CA THR A 168 3.90 40.98 -32.80
C THR A 168 3.67 42.33 -32.11
N THR A 169 4.20 43.43 -32.71
CA THR A 169 4.02 44.81 -32.21
C THR A 169 3.61 45.71 -33.33
N ALA A 170 3.12 46.94 -33.01
CA ALA A 170 2.80 47.98 -33.99
C ALA A 170 3.97 48.31 -34.94
N ALA A 171 5.22 48.15 -34.49
CA ALA A 171 6.40 48.40 -35.30
C ALA A 171 6.82 47.21 -36.19
N ARG A 172 6.31 46.00 -35.93
CA ARG A 172 6.81 44.76 -36.56
C ARG A 172 5.75 43.87 -37.19
N TYR A 173 4.46 44.24 -37.12
CA TYR A 173 3.38 43.43 -37.73
C TYR A 173 3.51 43.36 -39.26
N GLY A 174 4.36 44.19 -39.85
CA GLY A 174 4.67 44.22 -41.29
C GLY A 174 5.81 43.28 -41.72
N ASP A 175 6.58 42.72 -40.83
CA ASP A 175 7.78 41.93 -41.15
C ASP A 175 7.44 40.63 -41.93
N ALA A 176 8.19 40.37 -43.02
CA ALA A 176 7.88 39.27 -43.95
C ALA A 176 8.10 37.87 -43.35
N VAL A 177 9.17 37.66 -42.57
CA VAL A 177 9.54 36.35 -41.99
C VAL A 177 8.45 35.77 -41.08
N PRO A 178 7.87 36.53 -40.14
CA PRO A 178 6.73 36.09 -39.34
C PRO A 178 5.50 35.69 -40.16
N TRP A 179 5.17 36.40 -41.23
CA TRP A 179 4.04 36.07 -42.10
C TRP A 179 4.21 34.78 -42.87
N GLU A 180 5.43 34.45 -43.29
CA GLU A 180 5.78 33.19 -43.91
C GLU A 180 5.54 32.03 -42.94
N ALA A 181 5.94 32.18 -41.67
CA ALA A 181 5.69 31.20 -40.63
C ALA A 181 4.17 31.02 -40.34
N LEU A 182 3.41 32.13 -40.25
CA LEU A 182 1.95 32.09 -40.05
C LEU A 182 1.22 31.33 -41.16
N ARG A 183 1.56 31.62 -42.44
CA ARG A 183 0.98 30.88 -43.58
C ARG A 183 1.26 29.39 -43.51
N SER A 184 2.53 29.02 -43.30
CA SER A 184 2.94 27.63 -43.19
C SER A 184 2.24 26.90 -42.04
N GLY A 185 2.03 27.57 -40.90
CA GLY A 185 1.29 27.01 -39.78
C GLY A 185 -0.20 26.80 -40.07
N ALA A 186 -0.83 27.80 -40.71
CA ALA A 186 -2.24 27.71 -41.10
C ALA A 186 -2.49 26.64 -42.18
N GLU A 187 -1.61 26.50 -43.17
CA GLU A 187 -1.65 25.43 -44.17
C GLU A 187 -1.57 24.01 -43.55
N ARG A 188 -0.87 23.88 -42.42
CA ARG A 188 -0.79 22.62 -41.66
C ARG A 188 -1.96 22.40 -40.70
N GLY A 189 -2.88 23.36 -40.62
CA GLY A 189 -4.04 23.26 -39.71
C GLY A 189 -3.72 23.51 -38.23
N ALA A 190 -2.60 24.19 -37.93
CA ALA A 190 -2.25 24.58 -36.57
C ALA A 190 -3.28 25.59 -36.02
N SER A 191 -3.64 25.44 -34.73
CA SER A 191 -4.45 26.43 -34.03
C SER A 191 -3.60 27.66 -33.68
N ILE A 192 -3.85 28.83 -34.30
CA ILE A 192 -3.03 30.00 -34.15
C ILE A 192 -3.83 31.15 -33.50
N ALA A 193 -3.23 31.82 -32.51
CA ALA A 193 -3.71 33.08 -31.96
C ALA A 193 -2.67 34.18 -32.21
N ILE A 194 -3.13 35.38 -32.51
CA ILE A 194 -2.26 36.54 -32.71
C ILE A 194 -2.36 37.45 -31.48
N VAL A 195 -1.20 37.89 -30.97
CA VAL A 195 -1.08 38.87 -29.89
C VAL A 195 -0.39 40.12 -30.42
N LEU A 196 -1.15 41.19 -30.55
CA LEU A 196 -0.62 42.53 -30.85
C LEU A 196 -0.20 43.17 -29.51
N ASN A 197 1.10 43.12 -29.23
CA ASN A 197 1.70 43.59 -27.99
C ASN A 197 2.27 45.02 -28.13
N ARG A 198 2.37 45.73 -27.00
CA ARG A 198 2.96 47.09 -26.92
C ARG A 198 2.35 48.07 -27.88
N VAL A 199 1.04 48.10 -27.96
CA VAL A 199 0.33 49.08 -28.76
C VAL A 199 -0.19 50.23 -27.87
N THR A 200 0.11 51.47 -28.24
CA THR A 200 -0.45 52.62 -27.53
C THR A 200 -1.93 52.79 -27.87
N MET A 201 -2.74 53.21 -26.90
CA MET A 201 -4.20 53.27 -27.05
C MET A 201 -4.68 54.21 -28.15
N ASP A 202 -3.90 55.22 -28.46
CA ASP A 202 -4.18 56.24 -29.55
C ASP A 202 -4.12 55.62 -30.94
N VAL A 203 -3.23 54.63 -31.18
CA VAL A 203 -3.10 53.99 -32.50
C VAL A 203 -3.67 52.57 -32.51
N ALA A 204 -4.11 52.04 -31.38
CA ALA A 204 -4.57 50.65 -31.23
C ALA A 204 -5.68 50.27 -32.23
N ALA A 205 -6.67 51.13 -32.40
CA ALA A 205 -7.77 50.91 -33.33
C ALA A 205 -7.31 50.87 -34.80
N GLN A 206 -6.39 51.74 -35.17
CA GLN A 206 -5.84 51.81 -36.54
C GLN A 206 -4.98 50.57 -36.83
N VAL A 207 -3.99 50.29 -35.99
CA VAL A 207 -3.07 49.12 -36.16
C VAL A 207 -3.84 47.79 -36.15
N ARG A 208 -4.85 47.69 -35.29
CA ARG A 208 -5.74 46.51 -35.28
C ARG A 208 -6.49 46.36 -36.60
N SER A 209 -7.06 47.47 -37.15
CA SER A 209 -7.79 47.44 -38.41
C SER A 209 -6.89 47.03 -39.58
N GLU A 210 -5.68 47.60 -39.65
CA GLU A 210 -4.69 47.28 -40.69
C GLU A 210 -4.23 45.82 -40.59
N LEU A 211 -4.00 45.31 -39.37
CA LEU A 211 -3.62 43.92 -39.15
C LEU A 211 -4.76 42.93 -39.53
N VAL A 212 -6.01 43.24 -39.18
CA VAL A 212 -7.19 42.46 -39.60
C VAL A 212 -7.36 42.45 -41.10
N SER A 213 -7.18 43.60 -41.79
CA SER A 213 -7.22 43.68 -43.27
C SER A 213 -6.15 42.78 -43.88
N ARG A 214 -4.94 42.82 -43.35
CA ARG A 214 -3.85 41.99 -43.85
C ARG A 214 -4.07 40.51 -43.61
N LEU A 215 -4.63 40.12 -42.44
CA LEU A 215 -5.04 38.74 -42.16
C LEU A 215 -6.11 38.27 -43.17
N HIS A 216 -7.04 39.13 -43.53
CA HIS A 216 -8.05 38.84 -44.55
C HIS A 216 -7.41 38.65 -45.93
N ASP A 217 -6.49 39.53 -46.35
CA ASP A 217 -5.78 39.42 -47.63
C ASP A 217 -4.94 38.14 -47.75
N GLU A 218 -4.48 37.60 -46.62
CA GLU A 218 -3.71 36.35 -46.54
C GLU A 218 -4.60 35.11 -46.27
N GLY A 219 -5.95 35.23 -46.21
CA GLY A 219 -6.87 34.13 -45.92
C GLY A 219 -6.83 33.62 -44.47
N LEU A 220 -6.43 34.45 -43.52
CA LEU A 220 -6.24 34.15 -42.11
C LEU A 220 -7.21 34.91 -41.19
N GLU A 221 -8.34 35.36 -41.73
CA GLU A 221 -9.35 36.20 -41.04
C GLU A 221 -9.99 35.51 -39.81
N MET A 222 -9.93 34.18 -39.72
CA MET A 222 -10.51 33.42 -38.62
C MET A 222 -9.62 33.32 -37.38
N LEU A 223 -8.38 33.85 -37.47
CA LEU A 223 -7.45 33.77 -36.32
C LEU A 223 -7.85 34.79 -35.23
N PRO A 224 -7.97 34.35 -33.96
CA PRO A 224 -8.25 35.24 -32.85
C PRO A 224 -7.11 36.23 -32.62
N LEU A 225 -7.48 37.51 -32.44
CA LEU A 225 -6.54 38.62 -32.23
C LEU A 225 -6.74 39.20 -30.82
N PHE A 226 -5.68 39.16 -30.02
CA PHE A 226 -5.61 39.77 -28.69
C PHE A 226 -4.70 41.00 -28.69
N VAL A 227 -5.08 42.05 -27.95
CA VAL A 227 -4.32 43.31 -27.89
C VAL A 227 -3.83 43.54 -26.46
N ILE A 228 -2.52 43.77 -26.30
CA ILE A 228 -1.88 44.11 -25.02
C ILE A 228 -1.37 45.58 -25.13
N PRO A 229 -1.92 46.52 -24.33
CA PRO A 229 -1.51 47.92 -24.35
C PRO A 229 -0.06 48.13 -23.88
N GLU A 230 0.61 49.18 -24.44
CA GLU A 230 2.01 49.50 -24.10
C GLU A 230 2.18 49.94 -22.64
N ASP A 231 1.21 50.64 -22.09
CA ASP A 231 1.24 51.17 -20.72
C ASP A 231 1.36 50.02 -19.66
N THR A 232 0.83 48.85 -19.98
CA THR A 232 0.93 47.66 -19.12
C THR A 232 2.23 46.89 -19.36
N ALA A 233 2.75 46.90 -20.59
CA ALA A 233 3.98 46.23 -20.98
C ALA A 233 5.27 47.00 -20.63
N ALA A 234 5.20 48.32 -20.50
CA ALA A 234 6.35 49.19 -20.23
C ALA A 234 6.98 48.97 -18.84
N ARG A 235 6.23 48.41 -17.88
CA ARG A 235 6.69 48.09 -16.54
C ARG A 235 7.38 46.72 -16.47
N GLY A 236 7.48 45.99 -17.58
CA GLY A 236 8.02 44.62 -17.61
C GLY A 236 7.08 43.54 -17.09
N GLU A 237 5.92 43.95 -16.56
CA GLU A 237 4.90 43.08 -16.01
C GLU A 237 3.57 43.40 -16.69
N VAL A 238 2.96 42.37 -17.29
CA VAL A 238 1.60 42.48 -17.82
C VAL A 238 0.67 41.84 -16.82
N PRO A 239 -0.34 42.55 -16.27
CA PRO A 239 -1.28 41.99 -15.32
C PRO A 239 -2.05 40.81 -15.93
N PRO A 240 -2.37 39.75 -15.15
CA PRO A 240 -3.07 38.55 -15.64
C PRO A 240 -4.45 38.84 -16.23
N ASP A 241 -5.13 39.89 -15.79
CA ASP A 241 -6.42 40.33 -16.32
C ASP A 241 -6.33 40.84 -17.77
N VAL A 242 -5.20 41.42 -18.19
CA VAL A 242 -4.95 41.86 -19.56
C VAL A 242 -4.82 40.70 -20.54
N VAL A 243 -4.21 39.60 -20.09
CA VAL A 243 -4.08 38.37 -20.89
C VAL A 243 -5.20 37.35 -20.64
N GLY A 244 -6.17 37.68 -19.80
CA GLY A 244 -7.26 36.77 -19.43
C GLY A 244 -8.13 36.28 -20.60
N GLY A 245 -8.23 37.07 -21.66
CA GLY A 245 -8.87 36.67 -22.92
C GLY A 245 -8.12 35.55 -23.63
N LEU A 246 -6.78 35.66 -23.70
CA LEU A 246 -5.89 34.66 -24.28
C LEU A 246 -5.88 33.39 -23.44
N GLY A 247 -5.85 33.49 -22.08
CA GLY A 247 -5.95 32.36 -21.17
C GLY A 247 -7.24 31.56 -21.39
N ARG A 248 -8.41 32.23 -21.41
CA ARG A 248 -9.69 31.55 -21.68
C ARG A 248 -9.73 30.88 -23.06
N TRP A 249 -9.10 31.45 -24.06
CA TRP A 249 -8.98 30.81 -25.36
C TRP A 249 -8.14 29.52 -25.27
N LEU A 250 -7.00 29.56 -24.62
CA LEU A 250 -6.17 28.37 -24.37
C LEU A 250 -6.95 27.26 -23.62
N ASP A 251 -7.65 27.63 -22.57
CA ASP A 251 -8.49 26.68 -21.80
C ASP A 251 -9.57 26.06 -22.71
N SER A 252 -10.20 26.83 -23.58
CA SER A 252 -11.24 26.33 -24.47
C SER A 252 -10.70 25.37 -25.52
N VAL A 253 -9.50 25.62 -26.05
CA VAL A 253 -8.86 24.74 -27.05
C VAL A 253 -8.37 23.45 -26.37
N ALA A 254 -7.77 23.55 -25.20
CA ALA A 254 -7.37 22.38 -24.40
C ALA A 254 -8.58 21.49 -24.07
N ALA A 255 -9.68 22.09 -23.62
CA ALA A 255 -10.92 21.37 -23.31
C ALA A 255 -11.55 20.72 -24.55
N ALA A 256 -11.52 21.34 -25.70
CA ALA A 256 -12.06 20.78 -26.96
C ALA A 256 -11.26 19.55 -27.41
N SER A 257 -9.93 19.58 -27.29
CA SER A 257 -9.08 18.44 -27.59
C SER A 257 -9.37 17.27 -26.64
N ALA A 258 -9.44 17.51 -25.33
CA ALA A 258 -9.78 16.51 -24.32
C ALA A 258 -11.15 15.86 -24.54
N ALA A 259 -12.16 16.64 -24.93
CA ALA A 259 -13.51 16.13 -25.20
C ALA A 259 -13.56 15.10 -26.33
N THR A 260 -12.85 15.36 -27.42
CA THR A 260 -12.82 14.46 -28.59
C THR A 260 -12.14 13.12 -28.25
N ILE A 261 -11.15 13.15 -27.39
CA ILE A 261 -10.40 11.98 -26.92
C ILE A 261 -11.29 11.07 -26.06
N VAL A 262 -11.96 11.68 -25.06
CA VAL A 262 -12.85 10.97 -24.15
C VAL A 262 -13.99 10.27 -24.89
N GLU A 263 -14.58 10.93 -25.87
CA GLU A 263 -15.71 10.40 -26.64
C GLU A 263 -15.33 9.21 -27.53
N ARG A 264 -14.14 9.18 -28.11
CA ARG A 264 -13.70 8.10 -29.01
C ARG A 264 -13.18 6.86 -28.30
N THR A 265 -12.47 7.02 -27.19
CA THR A 265 -11.74 5.91 -26.54
C THR A 265 -12.58 5.14 -25.54
N LEU A 266 -13.59 5.76 -24.97
CA LEU A 266 -14.17 5.30 -23.71
C LEU A 266 -15.58 4.72 -23.75
N HIS A 267 -16.37 4.94 -24.81
CA HIS A 267 -17.80 4.60 -24.81
C HIS A 267 -18.13 3.10 -24.65
N GLY A 268 -17.22 2.20 -25.01
CA GLY A 268 -17.47 0.74 -24.89
C GLY A 268 -16.69 0.06 -23.77
N SER A 269 -15.43 0.44 -23.61
CA SER A 269 -14.51 -0.28 -22.70
C SER A 269 -14.65 0.16 -21.25
N ALA A 270 -15.09 1.37 -21.00
CA ALA A 270 -15.19 1.94 -19.66
C ALA A 270 -16.44 1.47 -18.89
N GLU A 271 -17.56 1.26 -19.57
CA GLU A 271 -18.73 0.67 -18.93
C GLU A 271 -18.45 -0.77 -18.51
N ALA A 272 -17.78 -1.55 -19.37
CA ALA A 272 -17.36 -2.90 -19.04
C ALA A 272 -16.38 -2.92 -17.84
N LEU A 273 -15.40 -1.99 -17.82
CA LEU A 273 -14.47 -1.89 -16.70
C LEU A 273 -15.20 -1.58 -15.38
N LYS A 274 -16.18 -0.68 -15.38
CA LYS A 274 -16.97 -0.35 -14.17
C LYS A 274 -17.77 -1.56 -13.67
N GLU A 275 -18.32 -2.35 -14.57
CA GLU A 275 -19.03 -3.58 -14.22
C GLU A 275 -18.07 -4.64 -13.65
N TRP A 276 -16.91 -4.82 -14.28
CA TRP A 276 -15.89 -5.75 -13.79
C TRP A 276 -15.36 -5.38 -12.40
N LEU A 277 -15.15 -4.10 -12.13
CA LEU A 277 -14.72 -3.62 -10.81
C LEU A 277 -15.80 -3.88 -9.73
N GLU A 278 -17.09 -3.75 -10.05
CA GLU A 278 -18.16 -4.10 -9.09
C GLU A 278 -18.17 -5.60 -8.80
N ARG A 279 -18.18 -6.43 -9.86
CA ARG A 279 -18.13 -7.90 -9.70
C ARG A 279 -16.88 -8.34 -8.93
N LEU A 280 -15.73 -7.71 -9.19
CA LEU A 280 -14.50 -7.98 -8.46
C LEU A 280 -14.63 -7.62 -6.98
N ALA A 281 -15.27 -6.48 -6.66
CA ALA A 281 -15.56 -6.09 -5.29
C ALA A 281 -16.51 -7.07 -4.59
N GLU A 282 -17.49 -7.62 -5.29
CA GLU A 282 -18.39 -8.68 -4.78
C GLU A 282 -17.60 -9.96 -4.45
N HIS A 283 -16.75 -10.44 -5.35
CA HIS A 283 -15.88 -11.59 -5.06
C HIS A 283 -14.94 -11.35 -3.87
N MET A 284 -14.44 -10.13 -3.69
CA MET A 284 -13.63 -9.77 -2.51
C MET A 284 -14.46 -9.80 -1.22
N ASP A 285 -15.70 -9.33 -1.24
CA ASP A 285 -16.60 -9.37 -0.08
C ASP A 285 -16.95 -10.81 0.29
N ASP A 286 -17.19 -11.68 -0.69
CA ASP A 286 -17.42 -13.12 -0.47
C ASP A 286 -16.20 -13.77 0.20
N GLN A 287 -14.99 -13.51 -0.30
CA GLN A 287 -13.74 -13.97 0.31
C GLN A 287 -13.55 -13.46 1.74
N ALA A 288 -13.83 -12.19 1.99
CA ALA A 288 -13.75 -11.58 3.32
C ALA A 288 -14.78 -12.17 4.29
N SER A 289 -16.00 -12.47 3.80
CA SER A 289 -17.06 -13.13 4.57
C SER A 289 -16.63 -14.53 4.99
N VAL A 290 -16.14 -15.34 4.04
CA VAL A 290 -15.65 -16.69 4.33
C VAL A 290 -14.44 -16.65 5.27
N ALA A 291 -13.50 -15.73 5.08
CA ALA A 291 -12.38 -15.56 6.01
C ALA A 291 -12.84 -15.22 7.43
N LYS A 292 -13.90 -14.39 7.58
CA LYS A 292 -14.52 -14.10 8.87
C LYS A 292 -15.13 -15.35 9.51
N GLU A 293 -15.82 -16.17 8.74
CA GLU A 293 -16.40 -17.43 9.22
C GLU A 293 -15.31 -18.41 9.64
N VAL A 294 -14.26 -18.56 8.83
CA VAL A 294 -13.08 -19.38 9.14
C VAL A 294 -12.47 -18.95 10.48
N ARG A 295 -12.25 -17.65 10.67
CA ARG A 295 -11.72 -17.10 11.94
C ARG A 295 -12.66 -17.43 13.13
N ALA A 296 -13.97 -17.35 12.93
CA ALA A 296 -14.96 -17.67 13.97
C ALA A 296 -14.96 -19.15 14.34
N VAL A 297 -14.89 -20.06 13.35
CA VAL A 297 -14.81 -21.51 13.56
C VAL A 297 -13.54 -21.88 14.32
N VAL A 298 -12.38 -21.40 13.87
CA VAL A 298 -11.10 -21.68 14.52
C VAL A 298 -11.08 -21.18 15.96
N ARG A 299 -11.54 -19.96 16.24
CA ARG A 299 -11.61 -19.41 17.60
C ARG A 299 -12.54 -20.22 18.50
N ARG A 300 -13.70 -20.61 17.99
CA ARG A 300 -14.65 -21.46 18.73
C ARG A 300 -14.04 -22.82 19.07
N ARG A 301 -13.37 -23.44 18.10
CA ARG A 301 -12.72 -24.74 18.29
C ARG A 301 -11.53 -24.66 19.26
N ALA A 302 -10.75 -23.56 19.21
CA ALA A 302 -9.70 -23.28 20.18
C ALA A 302 -10.26 -23.20 21.61
N ALA A 303 -11.31 -22.41 21.81
CA ALA A 303 -11.96 -22.28 23.11
C ALA A 303 -12.54 -23.61 23.63
N GLN A 304 -13.08 -24.46 22.74
CA GLN A 304 -13.53 -25.79 23.09
C GLN A 304 -12.36 -26.69 23.50
N ALA A 305 -11.27 -26.70 22.72
CA ALA A 305 -10.07 -27.46 23.05
C ALA A 305 -9.42 -27.05 24.37
N GLU A 306 -9.56 -25.78 24.77
CA GLU A 306 -9.12 -25.29 26.09
C GLU A 306 -9.94 -25.92 27.23
N SER A 307 -11.25 -26.11 27.03
CA SER A 307 -12.15 -26.68 28.03
C SER A 307 -12.15 -28.21 28.02
N ASP A 308 -11.69 -28.85 26.95
CA ASP A 308 -11.63 -30.31 26.84
C ASP A 308 -10.65 -30.90 27.88
N GLY A 309 -11.07 -31.99 28.55
CA GLY A 309 -10.32 -32.64 29.61
C GLY A 309 -10.70 -32.23 31.04
N GLY A 310 -11.51 -31.19 31.19
CA GLY A 310 -12.00 -30.73 32.50
C GLY A 310 -10.92 -30.12 33.40
N GLU A 311 -11.22 -29.95 34.68
CA GLU A 311 -10.32 -29.32 35.66
C GLU A 311 -9.11 -30.19 36.05
N THR A 312 -9.18 -31.50 35.82
CA THR A 312 -8.15 -32.47 36.24
C THR A 312 -7.33 -33.05 35.09
N TRP A 313 -7.36 -32.37 33.89
CA TRP A 313 -6.64 -32.86 32.71
C TRP A 313 -5.14 -33.13 32.94
N TYR A 314 -4.52 -32.41 33.88
CA TYR A 314 -3.11 -32.55 34.26
C TYR A 314 -2.80 -33.88 34.97
N GLU A 315 -3.79 -34.57 35.57
CA GLU A 315 -3.59 -35.86 36.22
C GLU A 315 -3.18 -36.94 35.20
N GLY A 316 -3.54 -36.77 33.93
CA GLY A 316 -3.11 -37.63 32.84
C GLY A 316 -1.64 -37.47 32.42
N VAL A 317 -1.00 -36.36 32.77
CA VAL A 317 0.38 -36.03 32.38
C VAL A 317 1.41 -36.88 33.13
N ALA A 318 1.15 -37.18 34.39
CA ALA A 318 2.06 -37.88 35.27
C ALA A 318 2.01 -39.42 35.14
N THR A 319 1.22 -39.99 34.22
CA THR A 319 1.07 -41.43 34.06
C THR A 319 2.34 -42.09 33.52
N GLY A 320 2.72 -43.21 34.11
CA GLY A 320 3.77 -44.08 33.59
C GLY A 320 5.18 -43.80 34.09
N ALA A 321 6.02 -43.19 33.27
CA ALA A 321 7.46 -43.07 33.53
C ALA A 321 7.78 -42.20 34.75
N LEU A 322 7.15 -41.00 34.85
CA LEU A 322 7.39 -40.04 35.93
C LEU A 322 6.98 -40.63 37.31
N GLU A 323 5.78 -41.18 37.42
CA GLU A 323 5.31 -41.78 38.66
C GLU A 323 6.14 -43.01 39.07
N THR A 324 6.53 -43.84 38.10
CA THR A 324 7.40 -44.98 38.31
C THR A 324 8.77 -44.55 38.82
N ARG A 325 9.36 -43.51 38.25
CA ARG A 325 10.64 -42.97 38.70
C ARG A 325 10.55 -42.37 40.11
N TRP A 326 9.48 -41.64 40.42
CA TRP A 326 9.25 -41.15 41.79
C TRP A 326 9.10 -42.29 42.78
N ARG A 327 8.33 -43.33 42.45
CA ARG A 327 8.14 -44.50 43.29
C ARG A 327 9.45 -45.24 43.53
N GLN A 328 10.27 -45.42 42.49
CA GLN A 328 11.59 -46.04 42.63
C GLN A 328 12.54 -45.18 43.45
N ALA A 329 12.57 -43.87 43.22
CA ALA A 329 13.43 -42.95 43.96
C ALA A 329 13.07 -42.89 45.47
N THR A 330 11.79 -43.01 45.83
CA THR A 330 11.27 -42.93 47.20
C THR A 330 11.09 -44.29 47.87
N SER A 331 11.27 -45.42 47.17
CA SER A 331 11.24 -46.77 47.73
C SER A 331 12.47 -47.07 48.60
N GLU A 332 12.42 -48.20 49.32
CA GLU A 332 13.52 -48.64 50.15
C GLU A 332 14.81 -48.83 49.32
N GLY A 333 15.89 -48.19 49.74
CA GLY A 333 17.13 -48.18 48.98
C GLY A 333 17.23 -47.09 47.90
N GLY A 334 16.15 -46.39 47.58
CA GLY A 334 16.11 -45.31 46.60
C GLY A 334 16.81 -44.03 47.09
N ALA A 335 17.30 -43.22 46.16
CA ALA A 335 18.06 -42.00 46.44
C ALA A 335 17.28 -40.97 47.27
N LEU A 336 15.93 -40.95 47.16
CA LEU A 336 15.00 -40.07 47.85
C LEU A 336 14.26 -40.75 49.03
N PHE A 337 14.53 -42.01 49.34
CA PHE A 337 13.87 -42.79 50.42
C PHE A 337 13.89 -42.05 51.77
N ARG A 338 14.96 -41.32 52.05
CA ARG A 338 15.13 -40.57 53.31
C ARG A 338 14.38 -39.25 53.37
N LEU A 339 13.96 -38.70 52.27
CA LEU A 339 13.01 -37.59 52.24
C LEU A 339 11.69 -37.97 52.90
N ARG A 340 11.25 -39.21 52.70
CA ARG A 340 10.03 -39.76 53.28
C ARG A 340 10.18 -40.13 54.76
N ASN A 341 11.38 -40.51 55.23
CA ASN A 341 11.59 -41.10 56.55
C ASN A 341 12.41 -40.27 57.54
N SER A 342 12.64 -38.96 57.28
CA SER A 342 13.23 -38.00 58.22
C SER A 342 14.65 -38.37 58.77
N LEU A 343 15.35 -39.36 58.18
CA LEU A 343 16.66 -39.83 58.62
C LEU A 343 17.82 -39.22 57.80
N TRP A 344 18.77 -38.60 58.48
CA TRP A 344 19.86 -37.80 57.95
C TRP A 344 21.13 -38.59 57.63
N VAL A 345 21.75 -38.40 56.45
CA VAL A 345 23.12 -38.87 56.18
C VAL A 345 24.00 -37.76 55.63
N LYS A 346 25.11 -37.54 56.32
CA LYS A 346 26.15 -36.53 56.05
C LYS A 346 27.14 -36.93 54.93
N ARG A 347 26.92 -38.00 54.16
CA ARG A 347 27.91 -38.46 53.18
C ARG A 347 27.73 -37.80 51.80
N ARG A 348 28.86 -37.29 51.22
CA ARG A 348 28.95 -36.61 49.92
C ARG A 348 28.33 -37.45 48.80
N VAL A 349 28.63 -38.76 48.77
CA VAL A 349 28.10 -39.70 47.77
C VAL A 349 26.55 -39.77 47.75
N ALA A 350 25.92 -39.67 48.92
CA ALA A 350 24.47 -39.66 49.02
C ALA A 350 23.81 -38.37 48.53
N ARG A 351 24.55 -37.22 48.53
CA ARG A 351 24.09 -35.96 47.94
C ARG A 351 24.14 -36.02 46.43
N GLU A 352 25.25 -36.49 45.84
CA GLU A 352 25.40 -36.62 44.39
C GLU A 352 24.32 -37.53 43.78
N ALA A 353 24.08 -38.72 44.36
CA ALA A 353 23.03 -39.63 43.92
C ALA A 353 21.61 -39.02 44.02
N ARG A 354 21.35 -38.23 45.06
CA ARG A 354 20.09 -37.51 45.22
C ARG A 354 19.92 -36.43 44.14
N ASP A 355 20.95 -35.61 43.92
CA ASP A 355 20.93 -34.52 42.96
C ASP A 355 20.79 -35.06 41.52
N ASP A 356 21.39 -36.23 41.23
CA ASP A 356 21.21 -36.93 39.97
C ASP A 356 19.77 -37.42 39.78
N ALA A 357 19.18 -38.03 40.83
CA ALA A 357 17.80 -38.49 40.80
C ALA A 357 16.80 -37.34 40.59
N LEU A 358 17.03 -36.19 41.27
CA LEU A 358 16.18 -35.01 41.12
C LEU A 358 16.31 -34.39 39.73
N ARG A 359 17.50 -34.30 39.14
CA ARG A 359 17.71 -33.87 37.76
C ARG A 359 17.01 -34.78 36.74
N ALA A 360 17.08 -36.10 36.96
CA ALA A 360 16.38 -37.06 36.12
C ALA A 360 14.85 -36.91 36.20
N ILE A 361 14.31 -36.68 37.40
CA ILE A 361 12.89 -36.39 37.60
C ILE A 361 12.49 -35.08 36.90
N GLU A 362 13.27 -34.03 37.04
CA GLU A 362 13.01 -32.76 36.36
C GLU A 362 13.01 -32.89 34.83
N SER A 363 13.96 -33.67 34.28
CA SER A 363 13.98 -33.98 32.85
C SER A 363 12.72 -34.75 32.40
N ASP A 364 12.23 -35.71 33.22
CA ASP A 364 11.00 -36.42 32.91
C ASP A 364 9.76 -35.51 33.01
N VAL A 365 9.73 -34.56 33.96
CA VAL A 365 8.68 -33.54 34.07
C VAL A 365 8.65 -32.68 32.82
N ILE A 366 9.79 -32.16 32.37
CA ILE A 366 9.91 -31.35 31.15
C ILE A 366 9.36 -32.14 29.95
N ALA A 367 9.86 -33.35 29.75
CA ALA A 367 9.46 -34.18 28.61
C ALA A 367 7.95 -34.49 28.62
N ALA A 368 7.38 -34.80 29.80
CA ALA A 368 5.96 -35.10 29.94
C ALA A 368 5.07 -33.87 29.63
N VAL A 369 5.44 -32.69 30.13
CA VAL A 369 4.69 -31.45 29.90
C VAL A 369 4.81 -31.03 28.44
N GLU A 370 5.99 -31.01 27.86
CA GLU A 370 6.22 -30.66 26.45
C GLU A 370 5.42 -31.60 25.52
N ALA A 371 5.47 -32.90 25.75
CA ALA A 371 4.71 -33.87 24.96
C ALA A 371 3.19 -33.60 25.05
N THR A 372 2.70 -33.33 26.26
CA THR A 372 1.27 -33.07 26.48
C THR A 372 0.82 -31.76 25.83
N LEU A 373 1.59 -30.69 25.95
CA LEU A 373 1.29 -29.38 25.31
C LEU A 373 1.32 -29.49 23.78
N THR A 374 2.33 -30.19 23.24
CA THR A 374 2.45 -30.47 21.79
C THR A 374 1.26 -31.27 21.28
N TYR A 375 0.86 -32.31 22.02
CA TYR A 375 -0.30 -33.12 21.68
C TYR A 375 -1.61 -32.33 21.73
N ALA A 376 -1.82 -31.54 22.78
CA ALA A 376 -3.00 -30.67 22.88
C ALA A 376 -3.12 -29.68 21.71
N ALA A 377 -2.02 -29.04 21.33
CA ALA A 377 -1.96 -28.15 20.18
C ALA A 377 -2.24 -28.90 18.86
N SER A 378 -1.69 -30.14 18.70
CA SER A 378 -1.92 -30.95 17.50
C SER A 378 -3.40 -31.34 17.35
N VAL A 379 -4.01 -31.84 18.39
CA VAL A 379 -5.43 -32.24 18.40
C VAL A 379 -6.34 -31.04 18.15
N ALA A 380 -6.00 -29.88 18.73
CA ALA A 380 -6.74 -28.66 18.49
C ALA A 380 -6.67 -28.25 17.00
N ALA A 381 -5.45 -28.28 16.41
CA ALA A 381 -5.26 -27.93 14.98
C ALA A 381 -6.01 -28.90 14.05
N GLU A 382 -5.92 -30.19 14.31
CA GLU A 382 -6.65 -31.21 13.53
C GLU A 382 -8.16 -30.98 13.60
N GLY A 383 -8.69 -30.68 14.79
CA GLY A 383 -10.10 -30.35 14.97
C GLY A 383 -10.50 -29.05 14.25
N MET A 384 -9.68 -28.00 14.28
CA MET A 384 -9.93 -26.75 13.56
C MET A 384 -10.03 -26.98 12.05
N VAL A 385 -9.09 -27.75 11.49
CA VAL A 385 -9.08 -28.07 10.05
C VAL A 385 -10.25 -28.97 9.68
N ALA A 386 -10.55 -29.98 10.51
CA ALA A 386 -11.67 -30.89 10.27
C ALA A 386 -13.03 -30.18 10.27
N ASP A 387 -13.26 -29.27 11.20
CA ASP A 387 -14.51 -28.48 11.27
C ASP A 387 -14.70 -27.59 10.04
N LEU A 388 -13.63 -27.21 9.35
CA LEU A 388 -13.65 -26.41 8.14
C LEU A 388 -13.65 -27.25 6.85
N ALA A 389 -13.32 -28.54 6.92
CA ALA A 389 -13.25 -29.44 5.76
C ALA A 389 -14.58 -30.14 5.44
N VAL A 390 -15.68 -29.77 6.08
CA VAL A 390 -16.99 -30.38 5.88
C VAL A 390 -17.46 -30.13 4.44
N GLY A 391 -17.50 -31.21 3.62
CA GLY A 391 -17.99 -31.17 2.23
C GLY A 391 -16.92 -31.37 1.14
N GLY A 392 -15.67 -31.65 1.47
CA GLY A 392 -14.61 -31.96 0.49
C GLY A 392 -13.67 -30.79 0.22
N GLU A 393 -13.72 -30.19 -0.97
CA GLU A 393 -12.93 -29.01 -1.29
C GLU A 393 -13.52 -27.77 -0.58
N GLY A 394 -12.82 -27.28 0.45
CA GLY A 394 -13.29 -26.15 1.24
C GLY A 394 -12.15 -25.37 1.89
N PRO A 395 -12.48 -24.31 2.65
CA PRO A 395 -11.47 -23.50 3.34
C PRO A 395 -10.53 -24.29 4.25
N GLY A 396 -11.01 -25.40 4.86
CA GLY A 396 -10.19 -26.27 5.72
C GLY A 396 -9.11 -27.02 4.94
N THR A 397 -9.46 -27.58 3.79
CA THR A 397 -8.49 -28.26 2.91
C THR A 397 -7.44 -27.27 2.38
N TRP A 398 -7.88 -26.07 2.01
CA TRP A 398 -6.97 -24.99 1.61
C TRP A 398 -6.02 -24.58 2.74
N LEU A 399 -6.52 -24.37 3.97
CA LEU A 399 -5.70 -24.04 5.13
C LEU A 399 -4.67 -25.15 5.44
N ALA A 400 -5.08 -26.41 5.35
CA ALA A 400 -4.18 -27.54 5.54
C ALA A 400 -3.06 -27.57 4.49
N ALA A 401 -3.39 -27.28 3.22
CA ALA A 401 -2.43 -27.26 2.12
C ALA A 401 -1.40 -26.11 2.21
N GLN A 402 -1.73 -25.03 2.93
CA GLN A 402 -0.81 -23.89 3.13
C GLN A 402 0.26 -24.15 4.20
N ARG A 403 0.16 -25.27 4.94
CA ARG A 403 1.03 -25.56 6.08
C ARG A 403 1.97 -26.71 5.76
N ASP A 404 3.28 -26.47 5.87
CA ASP A 404 4.25 -27.56 5.90
C ASP A 404 4.11 -28.33 7.22
N PRO A 405 3.87 -29.66 7.19
CA PRO A 405 3.73 -30.47 8.41
C PRO A 405 4.97 -30.44 9.31
N ARG A 406 6.18 -30.27 8.73
CA ARG A 406 7.44 -30.19 9.49
C ARG A 406 7.53 -28.87 10.24
N ASP A 407 7.28 -27.75 9.56
CA ASP A 407 7.30 -26.43 10.16
C ASP A 407 6.26 -26.32 11.27
N ALA A 408 5.06 -26.85 11.04
CA ALA A 408 3.98 -26.88 12.04
C ALA A 408 4.38 -27.70 13.27
N ARG A 409 5.06 -28.84 13.09
CA ARG A 409 5.57 -29.65 14.19
C ARG A 409 6.65 -28.92 14.97
N GLU A 410 7.65 -28.39 14.31
CA GLU A 410 8.73 -27.62 14.95
C GLU A 410 8.19 -26.39 15.70
N HIS A 411 7.18 -25.73 15.16
CA HIS A 411 6.51 -24.60 15.83
C HIS A 411 5.86 -25.06 17.14
N ARG A 412 5.10 -26.17 17.12
CA ARG A 412 4.46 -26.73 18.31
C ARG A 412 5.48 -27.15 19.36
N GLU A 413 6.56 -27.84 18.95
CA GLU A 413 7.63 -28.28 19.85
C GLU A 413 8.32 -27.07 20.50
N ARG A 414 8.63 -26.02 19.76
CA ARG A 414 9.20 -24.77 20.30
C ARG A 414 8.23 -24.07 21.26
N THR A 415 6.97 -23.94 20.89
CA THR A 415 5.94 -23.31 21.72
C THR A 415 5.75 -24.08 23.03
N ALA A 416 5.71 -25.42 22.98
CA ALA A 416 5.62 -26.26 24.16
C ALA A 416 6.84 -26.12 25.07
N ALA A 417 8.05 -26.11 24.53
CA ALA A 417 9.29 -25.92 25.29
C ALA A 417 9.34 -24.57 25.99
N ASP A 418 8.93 -23.48 25.31
CA ASP A 418 8.90 -22.14 25.89
C ASP A 418 7.84 -22.03 27.01
N ALA A 419 6.64 -22.58 26.79
CA ALA A 419 5.58 -22.63 27.78
C ALA A 419 5.96 -23.46 29.00
N THR A 420 6.61 -24.61 28.79
CA THR A 420 7.12 -25.47 29.87
C THR A 420 8.18 -24.76 30.70
N ARG A 421 9.11 -24.06 30.06
CA ARG A 421 10.16 -23.29 30.74
C ARG A 421 9.55 -22.17 31.58
N ALA A 422 8.58 -21.43 31.06
CA ALA A 422 7.88 -20.39 31.79
C ALA A 422 7.14 -20.95 33.01
N TRP A 423 6.42 -22.07 32.85
CA TRP A 423 5.73 -22.75 33.94
C TRP A 423 6.69 -23.24 35.03
N LEU A 424 7.82 -23.85 34.66
CA LEU A 424 8.85 -24.26 35.63
C LEU A 424 9.46 -23.09 36.40
N GLY A 425 9.63 -21.95 35.75
CA GLY A 425 10.03 -20.72 36.43
C GLY A 425 9.03 -20.28 37.48
N ARG A 426 7.74 -20.41 37.21
CA ARG A 426 6.68 -20.15 38.21
C ARG A 426 6.68 -21.18 39.32
N CYS A 427 6.91 -22.47 39.01
CA CYS A 427 7.07 -23.49 40.02
C CYS A 427 8.27 -23.22 40.96
N ASP A 428 9.37 -22.69 40.42
CA ASP A 428 10.52 -22.26 41.20
C ASP A 428 10.18 -21.14 42.18
N GLU A 429 9.54 -20.09 41.71
CA GLU A 429 9.06 -18.97 42.55
C GLU A 429 8.12 -19.47 43.67
N LEU A 430 7.14 -20.33 43.31
CA LEU A 430 6.20 -20.89 44.26
C LEU A 430 6.88 -21.79 45.30
N ALA A 431 7.84 -22.60 44.87
CA ALA A 431 8.60 -23.49 45.75
C ALA A 431 9.47 -22.69 46.75
N MET A 432 10.11 -21.61 46.30
CA MET A 432 10.90 -20.72 47.14
C MET A 432 10.07 -19.89 48.13
N ALA A 433 8.79 -19.63 47.81
CA ALA A 433 7.85 -18.94 48.69
C ALA A 433 7.27 -19.81 49.79
N LEU A 434 7.46 -21.13 49.73
CA LEU A 434 6.98 -22.04 50.78
C LEU A 434 7.72 -21.78 52.10
N PRO A 435 7.03 -21.90 53.27
CA PRO A 435 7.63 -21.70 54.61
C PRO A 435 8.50 -22.90 55.03
N LEU A 436 9.60 -23.08 54.31
CA LEU A 436 10.52 -24.19 54.50
C LEU A 436 11.55 -23.91 55.59
N SER A 437 11.92 -24.93 56.38
CA SER A 437 13.06 -24.82 57.30
C SER A 437 14.37 -24.73 56.48
N LYS A 438 15.40 -24.01 57.03
CA LYS A 438 16.74 -23.98 56.40
C LYS A 438 17.28 -25.37 56.12
N ARG A 439 16.94 -26.30 56.97
CA ARG A 439 17.35 -27.71 56.89
C ARG A 439 16.64 -28.45 55.74
N ALA A 440 15.37 -28.14 55.45
CA ALA A 440 14.63 -28.67 54.29
C ALA A 440 15.26 -28.20 52.98
N ILE A 441 15.59 -26.92 52.89
CA ILE A 441 16.25 -26.32 51.69
C ILE A 441 17.65 -26.95 51.48
N GLU A 442 18.46 -27.12 52.54
CA GLU A 442 19.77 -27.80 52.45
C GLU A 442 19.67 -29.26 51.99
N VAL A 443 18.57 -29.93 52.31
CA VAL A 443 18.37 -31.35 51.97
C VAL A 443 17.90 -31.54 50.54
N VAL A 444 16.98 -30.73 50.06
CA VAL A 444 16.35 -30.94 48.76
C VAL A 444 17.03 -30.08 47.68
N GLY A 445 17.54 -28.91 48.06
CA GLY A 445 18.07 -27.90 47.14
C GLY A 445 16.95 -27.23 46.33
N GLU A 446 17.28 -26.08 45.69
CA GLU A 446 16.30 -25.31 44.91
C GLU A 446 15.74 -26.11 43.74
N THR A 447 16.59 -26.76 42.93
CA THR A 447 16.19 -27.61 41.81
C THR A 447 15.29 -28.76 42.25
N GLY A 448 15.60 -29.39 43.41
CA GLY A 448 14.79 -30.45 43.94
C GLY A 448 13.44 -30.00 44.44
N LEU A 449 13.32 -28.83 45.03
CA LEU A 449 12.04 -28.25 45.45
C LEU A 449 11.15 -27.95 44.23
N ARG A 450 11.71 -27.36 43.20
CA ARG A 450 11.02 -27.10 41.92
C ARG A 450 10.52 -28.41 41.29
N ALA A 451 11.41 -29.40 41.16
CA ALA A 451 11.04 -30.70 40.59
C ALA A 451 9.95 -31.43 41.42
N THR A 452 9.99 -31.33 42.76
CA THR A 452 8.99 -31.90 43.64
C THR A 452 7.65 -31.19 43.51
N LEU A 453 7.61 -29.86 43.53
CA LEU A 453 6.38 -29.08 43.34
C LEU A 453 5.77 -29.34 41.96
N ALA A 454 6.59 -29.30 40.91
CA ALA A 454 6.13 -29.55 39.54
C ALA A 454 5.54 -30.96 39.39
N SER A 455 6.21 -31.98 39.94
CA SER A 455 5.69 -33.37 39.93
C SER A 455 4.38 -33.51 40.72
N ALA A 456 4.27 -32.86 41.88
CA ALA A 456 3.06 -32.88 42.70
C ALA A 456 1.91 -32.09 41.98
N ALA A 457 2.21 -31.03 41.27
CA ALA A 457 1.23 -30.30 40.44
C ALA A 457 0.68 -31.17 39.31
N LEU A 458 1.50 -32.08 38.75
CA LEU A 458 1.10 -33.07 37.74
C LEU A 458 0.35 -34.29 38.33
N GLY A 459 0.04 -34.30 39.62
CA GLY A 459 -0.73 -35.37 40.27
C GLY A 459 0.11 -36.56 40.80
N VAL A 460 1.45 -36.45 40.86
CA VAL A 460 2.30 -37.48 41.46
C VAL A 460 2.10 -37.51 42.97
N GLY A 461 1.37 -38.51 43.48
CA GLY A 461 0.99 -38.62 44.90
C GLY A 461 2.19 -38.65 45.84
N SER A 462 3.24 -39.41 45.51
CA SER A 462 4.46 -39.49 46.31
C SER A 462 5.26 -38.18 46.36
N ALA A 463 5.19 -37.34 45.32
CA ALA A 463 5.77 -36.00 45.32
C ALA A 463 4.96 -35.04 46.19
N HIS A 464 3.63 -35.13 46.17
CA HIS A 464 2.73 -34.36 47.03
C HIS A 464 2.99 -34.70 48.51
N GLU A 465 3.06 -36.00 48.88
CA GLU A 465 3.37 -36.45 50.23
C GLU A 465 4.74 -35.90 50.70
N ALA A 466 5.75 -35.95 49.83
CA ALA A 466 7.07 -35.43 50.14
C ALA A 466 7.05 -33.92 50.40
N LEU A 467 6.32 -33.18 49.58
CA LEU A 467 6.20 -31.71 49.70
C LEU A 467 5.41 -31.30 50.94
N ALA A 468 4.34 -32.04 51.28
CA ALA A 468 3.52 -31.84 52.49
C ALA A 468 4.33 -32.08 53.78
N LEU A 469 5.23 -33.06 53.78
CA LEU A 469 6.17 -33.28 54.89
C LEU A 469 7.18 -32.13 55.06
N LEU A 470 7.57 -31.45 53.99
CA LEU A 470 8.54 -30.37 54.01
C LEU A 470 7.92 -29.02 54.40
N ALA A 471 6.72 -28.69 53.92
CA ALA A 471 6.12 -27.36 54.00
C ALA A 471 4.76 -27.31 54.74
N GLY A 472 4.22 -28.47 55.17
CA GLY A 472 2.94 -28.53 55.88
C GLY A 472 1.73 -28.13 55.03
N PRO A 473 0.67 -27.58 55.63
CA PRO A 473 -0.61 -27.30 54.96
C PRO A 473 -0.57 -26.15 53.93
N HIS A 474 0.53 -25.43 53.83
CA HIS A 474 0.70 -24.32 52.85
C HIS A 474 0.92 -24.82 51.42
N VAL A 475 1.12 -26.11 51.22
CA VAL A 475 1.40 -26.76 49.94
C VAL A 475 0.21 -26.67 48.99
N ASP A 476 -1.02 -26.84 49.48
CA ASP A 476 -2.22 -26.91 48.63
C ASP A 476 -2.48 -25.64 47.83
N ALA A 477 -2.24 -24.47 48.42
CA ALA A 477 -2.39 -23.20 47.73
C ALA A 477 -1.36 -23.05 46.60
N SER A 478 -0.09 -23.42 46.86
CA SER A 478 0.97 -23.36 45.84
C SER A 478 0.74 -24.36 44.70
N LEU A 479 0.22 -25.55 45.03
CA LEU A 479 -0.16 -26.54 44.03
C LEU A 479 -1.34 -26.09 43.17
N ALA A 480 -2.36 -25.47 43.76
CA ALA A 480 -3.48 -24.93 43.02
C ALA A 480 -3.00 -23.84 42.01
N THR A 481 -2.12 -22.94 42.48
CA THR A 481 -1.53 -21.93 41.59
C THR A 481 -0.66 -22.55 40.48
N ALA A 482 0.18 -23.54 40.80
CA ALA A 482 1.03 -24.23 39.83
C ALA A 482 0.19 -24.93 38.74
N ARG A 483 -0.96 -25.51 39.10
CA ARG A 483 -1.92 -26.16 38.20
C ARG A 483 -2.65 -25.16 37.32
N GLU A 484 -3.02 -24.02 37.88
CA GLU A 484 -3.62 -22.91 37.09
C GLU A 484 -2.64 -22.37 36.06
N GLU A 485 -1.39 -22.17 36.44
CA GLU A 485 -0.31 -21.74 35.52
C GLU A 485 -0.04 -22.79 34.43
N LEU A 486 -0.12 -24.10 34.77
CA LEU A 486 -0.02 -25.16 33.77
C LEU A 486 -1.20 -25.15 32.80
N SER A 487 -2.40 -24.89 33.29
CA SER A 487 -3.58 -24.70 32.43
C SER A 487 -3.46 -23.46 31.54
N ALA A 488 -2.84 -22.39 32.03
CA ALA A 488 -2.51 -21.24 31.24
C ALA A 488 -1.48 -21.55 30.13
N ALA A 489 -0.46 -22.38 30.44
CA ALA A 489 0.51 -22.85 29.44
C ALA A 489 -0.16 -23.68 28.33
N ARG A 490 -1.12 -24.53 28.68
CA ARG A 490 -1.91 -25.31 27.71
C ARG A 490 -2.78 -24.42 26.84
N ARG A 491 -3.50 -23.46 27.44
CA ARG A 491 -4.26 -22.43 26.67
C ARG A 491 -3.37 -21.66 25.73
N TYR A 492 -2.19 -21.24 26.18
CA TYR A 492 -1.21 -20.55 25.34
C TYR A 492 -0.79 -21.38 24.13
N ALA A 493 -0.44 -22.68 24.33
CA ALA A 493 -0.05 -23.57 23.24
C ALA A 493 -1.18 -23.74 22.19
N ILE A 494 -2.43 -23.92 22.64
CA ILE A 494 -3.61 -24.05 21.77
C ILE A 494 -3.85 -22.74 20.99
N ASN A 495 -3.79 -21.59 21.66
CA ASN A 495 -4.02 -20.29 21.02
C ASN A 495 -2.92 -19.93 20.02
N ARG A 496 -1.66 -20.24 20.33
CA ARG A 496 -0.56 -20.07 19.37
C ARG A 496 -0.78 -20.92 18.13
N GLU A 497 -1.22 -22.15 18.28
CA GLU A 497 -1.55 -23.01 17.16
C GLU A 497 -2.74 -22.50 16.35
N ALA A 498 -3.77 -21.94 17.00
CA ALA A 498 -4.89 -21.30 16.33
C ALA A 498 -4.46 -20.10 15.47
N LEU A 499 -3.51 -19.29 15.95
CA LEU A 499 -2.95 -18.19 15.18
C LEU A 499 -2.18 -18.69 13.96
N GLU A 500 -1.40 -19.77 14.09
CA GLU A 500 -0.69 -20.38 12.96
C GLU A 500 -1.66 -20.97 11.93
N VAL A 501 -2.76 -21.59 12.37
CA VAL A 501 -3.82 -22.07 11.46
C VAL A 501 -4.45 -20.90 10.69
N LEU A 502 -4.61 -19.73 11.32
CA LEU A 502 -5.22 -18.56 10.72
C LEU A 502 -4.24 -17.71 9.90
N ALA A 503 -2.93 -17.89 10.01
CA ALA A 503 -1.93 -17.07 9.33
C ALA A 503 -2.18 -16.88 7.83
N PRO A 504 -2.61 -17.92 7.06
CA PRO A 504 -2.95 -17.73 5.64
C PRO A 504 -4.14 -16.79 5.38
N THR A 505 -4.98 -16.53 6.39
CA THR A 505 -6.12 -15.59 6.27
C THR A 505 -5.76 -14.15 6.65
N ASP A 506 -4.56 -13.90 7.14
CA ASP A 506 -4.09 -12.56 7.55
C ASP A 506 -3.48 -11.81 6.35
N VAL A 507 -4.28 -11.64 5.31
CA VAL A 507 -3.94 -10.94 4.06
C VAL A 507 -4.87 -9.76 3.90
N ALA A 508 -4.34 -8.66 3.40
CA ALA A 508 -5.09 -7.40 3.24
C ALA A 508 -6.38 -7.57 2.42
N SER A 509 -6.35 -8.42 1.39
CA SER A 509 -7.52 -8.70 0.53
C SER A 509 -8.67 -9.47 1.22
N LEU A 510 -8.42 -10.06 2.39
CA LEU A 510 -9.41 -10.80 3.19
C LEU A 510 -9.93 -10.00 4.40
N MET A 511 -9.60 -8.70 4.48
CA MET A 511 -10.13 -7.82 5.52
C MET A 511 -11.52 -7.31 5.14
N PRO A 512 -12.38 -6.96 6.11
CA PRO A 512 -13.79 -6.61 5.85
C PRO A 512 -14.03 -5.44 4.90
N ASP A 513 -13.04 -4.54 4.77
CA ASP A 513 -13.09 -3.32 3.96
C ASP A 513 -12.16 -3.36 2.74
N ALA A 514 -11.62 -4.54 2.42
CA ALA A 514 -10.68 -4.72 1.31
C ALA A 514 -11.27 -4.27 -0.04
N SER A 515 -12.57 -4.55 -0.29
CA SER A 515 -13.27 -4.15 -1.52
C SER A 515 -13.48 -2.63 -1.66
N ALA A 516 -13.40 -1.87 -0.56
CA ALA A 516 -13.64 -0.42 -0.56
C ALA A 516 -12.67 0.31 -1.49
N LYS A 517 -11.41 -0.14 -1.58
CA LYS A 517 -10.40 0.43 -2.48
C LYS A 517 -10.82 0.27 -3.95
N VAL A 518 -11.32 -0.88 -4.35
CA VAL A 518 -11.79 -1.16 -5.72
C VAL A 518 -13.05 -0.34 -6.04
N ARG A 519 -14.00 -0.28 -5.09
CA ARG A 519 -15.21 0.55 -5.23
C ARG A 519 -14.91 2.04 -5.34
N LEU A 520 -13.89 2.53 -4.60
CA LEU A 520 -13.44 3.91 -4.71
C LEU A 520 -12.92 4.21 -6.13
N ARG A 521 -12.08 3.32 -6.68
CA ARG A 521 -11.58 3.48 -8.06
C ARG A 521 -12.72 3.46 -9.09
N ARG A 522 -13.70 2.57 -8.91
CA ARG A 522 -14.91 2.58 -9.74
C ARG A 522 -15.68 3.89 -9.67
N ALA A 523 -15.82 4.45 -8.46
CA ALA A 523 -16.52 5.73 -8.28
C ALA A 523 -15.78 6.90 -8.93
N GLU A 524 -14.46 6.93 -8.84
CA GLU A 524 -13.61 7.92 -9.52
C GLU A 524 -13.75 7.84 -11.04
N LEU A 525 -13.64 6.65 -11.61
CA LEU A 525 -13.86 6.43 -13.04
C LEU A 525 -15.25 6.87 -13.48
N ARG A 526 -16.29 6.62 -12.67
CA ARG A 526 -17.66 7.07 -12.96
C ARG A 526 -17.79 8.61 -12.97
N GLY A 527 -16.98 9.30 -12.16
CA GLY A 527 -16.96 10.76 -12.12
C GLY A 527 -16.21 11.40 -13.31
N LEU A 528 -15.28 10.66 -13.90
CA LEU A 528 -14.44 11.11 -15.03
C LEU A 528 -15.03 10.74 -16.39
N LEU A 529 -15.86 9.74 -16.45
CA LEU A 529 -16.52 9.18 -17.62
C LEU A 529 -18.01 9.51 -17.66
#